data_692f7e63aa4522a5076e09c578fc5ba1
#
_entry.id   692f7e63aa4522a5076e09c578fc5ba1
#
_cell.length_a   1.000
_cell.length_b   1.000
_cell.length_c   1.000
_cell.angle_alpha   90.00
_cell.angle_beta   90.00
_cell.angle_gamma   90.00
#
_symmetry.space_group_name_H-M   'P 1'
#
loop_
_entity.id
_entity.type
_entity.pdbx_description
1 polymer ?
#
loop_
_entity_poly.entity_id
_entity_poly.type
_entity_poly.pdbx_seq_one_letter_code
_entity_poly.pdbx_strand_id
1 'polypeptide(L)'
;MKRIPLLAAAALALATPASAADKMTLILDWFVNPDHGPIVVAEEMGYFADAGLEVEVIAPADPSDPPKMVAAGKADLAVSYQPQLHLQIHEGLPLVRVGTLVATPLNCLLVQDDSDIETIADLKGKKIGYSVAGVEEAVLNAMFASHDMTIEDVEMINVNWSLSPAVMSGQVSAVIGAFRNFELTQMELEGMKGRCFFPEEEGLPSYDELIYVANADERDDDMIARFLDATELATQYIVNHPEESLALFAATSTELQDELNTRAWADTLPRFALRPAALDAGRYARFEAFLHEAGLIDSVNPVDEIAVDVNAQ
;
A
#
# COMPACT_ATOMS: atom_id res chain seq x y z
N MET A 1 22.19 -78.04 14.49
CA MET A 1 21.44 -76.81 14.76
C MET A 1 22.30 -75.64 14.25
N LYS A 2 21.98 -75.10 13.08
CA LYS A 2 22.69 -73.95 12.44
C LYS A 2 22.05 -72.65 12.92
N ARG A 3 22.81 -71.78 13.56
CA ARG A 3 22.37 -70.41 13.95
C ARG A 3 22.62 -69.50 12.76
N ILE A 4 21.52 -68.82 12.30
CA ILE A 4 21.57 -67.77 11.30
C ILE A 4 21.73 -66.43 12.06
N PRO A 5 22.70 -65.57 11.73
CA PRO A 5 22.81 -64.25 12.32
C PRO A 5 21.81 -63.32 11.63
N LEU A 6 20.98 -62.62 12.43
CA LEU A 6 20.11 -61.54 12.01
C LEU A 6 20.97 -60.29 11.81
N LEU A 7 21.14 -59.84 10.55
CA LEU A 7 21.70 -58.51 10.26
C LEU A 7 20.62 -57.46 10.48
N ALA A 8 20.79 -56.65 11.50
CA ALA A 8 19.98 -55.42 11.67
C ALA A 8 20.56 -54.35 10.75
N ALA A 9 19.82 -54.00 9.69
CA ALA A 9 20.11 -52.84 8.86
C ALA A 9 19.67 -51.58 9.60
N ALA A 10 20.62 -50.77 10.08
CA ALA A 10 20.37 -49.45 10.61
C ALA A 10 20.12 -48.51 9.44
N ALA A 11 18.86 -48.06 9.26
CA ALA A 11 18.54 -46.98 8.35
C ALA A 11 19.02 -45.66 8.97
N LEU A 12 20.10 -45.08 8.46
CA LEU A 12 20.48 -43.70 8.72
C LEU A 12 19.45 -42.80 8.00
N ALA A 13 18.55 -42.19 8.75
CA ALA A 13 17.78 -41.05 8.27
C ALA A 13 18.75 -39.89 8.08
N LEU A 14 19.04 -39.55 6.83
CA LEU A 14 19.70 -38.29 6.46
C LEU A 14 18.72 -37.16 6.80
N ALA A 15 18.89 -36.56 7.98
CA ALA A 15 18.27 -35.28 8.28
C ALA A 15 18.95 -34.26 7.36
N THR A 16 18.21 -33.77 6.34
CA THR A 16 18.61 -32.58 5.61
C THR A 16 18.65 -31.42 6.63
N PRO A 17 19.75 -30.64 6.69
CA PRO A 17 19.76 -29.47 7.52
C PRO A 17 18.58 -28.57 7.05
N ALA A 18 17.65 -28.25 7.94
CA ALA A 18 16.70 -27.18 7.67
C ALA A 18 17.54 -25.91 7.48
N SER A 19 17.50 -25.30 6.30
CA SER A 19 18.04 -23.96 6.11
C SER A 19 17.31 -23.04 7.10
N ALA A 20 18.03 -22.16 7.78
CA ALA A 20 17.38 -21.10 8.54
C ALA A 20 16.56 -20.26 7.55
N ALA A 21 15.37 -19.82 7.96
CA ALA A 21 14.57 -18.90 7.16
C ALA A 21 15.32 -17.57 7.00
N ASP A 22 15.23 -16.99 5.82
CA ASP A 22 15.78 -15.66 5.57
C ASP A 22 14.88 -14.62 6.25
N LYS A 23 15.49 -13.65 6.92
CA LYS A 23 14.76 -12.60 7.62
C LYS A 23 14.49 -11.45 6.68
N MET A 24 13.25 -10.98 6.70
CA MET A 24 12.80 -9.83 5.91
C MET A 24 12.00 -8.87 6.79
N THR A 25 12.29 -7.59 6.71
CA THR A 25 11.54 -6.53 7.39
C THR A 25 10.67 -5.78 6.37
N LEU A 26 9.36 -5.80 6.58
CA LEU A 26 8.38 -5.05 5.80
C LEU A 26 7.78 -3.94 6.68
N ILE A 27 7.87 -2.68 6.26
CA ILE A 27 7.19 -1.56 6.93
C ILE A 27 5.91 -1.24 6.14
N LEU A 28 4.77 -1.19 6.83
CA LEU A 28 3.49 -0.78 6.24
C LEU A 28 3.45 0.73 6.03
N ASP A 29 2.53 1.21 5.19
CA ASP A 29 2.26 2.64 4.98
C ASP A 29 1.41 3.25 6.10
N TRP A 30 0.59 2.43 6.76
CA TRP A 30 -0.40 2.81 7.77
C TRP A 30 -0.46 1.77 8.89
N PHE A 31 -1.32 1.99 9.91
CA PHE A 31 -1.68 0.90 10.83
C PHE A 31 -2.38 -0.23 10.07
N VAL A 32 -2.28 -1.46 10.61
CA VAL A 32 -2.90 -2.64 9.98
C VAL A 32 -4.38 -2.41 9.78
N ASN A 33 -4.84 -2.60 8.56
CA ASN A 33 -6.22 -2.47 8.13
C ASN A 33 -6.50 -3.44 6.95
N PRO A 34 -7.72 -3.55 6.45
CA PRO A 34 -8.07 -4.48 5.37
C PRO A 34 -7.24 -4.40 4.10
N ASP A 35 -6.64 -3.24 3.78
CA ASP A 35 -5.79 -3.09 2.59
C ASP A 35 -4.51 -3.93 2.68
N HIS A 36 -4.09 -4.30 3.90
CA HIS A 36 -2.97 -5.21 4.17
C HIS A 36 -3.37 -6.70 4.22
N GLY A 37 -4.61 -7.02 3.84
CA GLY A 37 -5.15 -8.38 3.90
C GLY A 37 -4.22 -9.46 3.32
N PRO A 38 -3.66 -9.31 2.11
CA PRO A 38 -2.76 -10.30 1.52
C PRO A 38 -1.49 -10.57 2.35
N ILE A 39 -0.95 -9.56 3.01
CA ILE A 39 0.25 -9.69 3.87
C ILE A 39 -0.10 -10.51 5.12
N VAL A 40 -1.18 -10.12 5.81
CA VAL A 40 -1.63 -10.77 7.06
C VAL A 40 -2.05 -12.22 6.79
N VAL A 41 -2.80 -12.45 5.72
CA VAL A 41 -3.25 -13.81 5.35
C VAL A 41 -2.06 -14.68 4.93
N ALA A 42 -1.04 -14.13 4.24
CA ALA A 42 0.17 -14.89 3.90
C ALA A 42 0.90 -15.37 5.15
N GLU A 43 1.01 -14.54 6.18
CA GLU A 43 1.61 -14.90 7.46
C GLU A 43 0.77 -15.97 8.19
N GLU A 44 -0.53 -15.74 8.36
CA GLU A 44 -1.44 -16.64 9.09
C GLU A 44 -1.59 -18.02 8.42
N MET A 45 -1.51 -18.07 7.09
CA MET A 45 -1.52 -19.31 6.33
C MET A 45 -0.15 -20.00 6.24
N GLY A 46 0.90 -19.37 6.74
CA GLY A 46 2.27 -19.89 6.72
C GLY A 46 2.94 -19.81 5.34
N TYR A 47 2.42 -19.04 4.40
CA TYR A 47 2.97 -18.97 3.04
C TYR A 47 4.37 -18.34 3.01
N PHE A 48 4.67 -17.38 3.90
CA PHE A 48 6.03 -16.86 4.05
C PHE A 48 7.00 -17.93 4.58
N ALA A 49 6.59 -18.68 5.60
CA ALA A 49 7.40 -19.77 6.16
C ALA A 49 7.65 -20.88 5.13
N ASP A 50 6.64 -21.24 4.32
CA ASP A 50 6.75 -22.22 3.24
C ASP A 50 7.69 -21.72 2.12
N ALA A 51 7.76 -20.39 1.91
CA ALA A 51 8.73 -19.75 1.02
C ALA A 51 10.12 -19.59 1.64
N GLY A 52 10.34 -20.07 2.87
CA GLY A 52 11.60 -19.96 3.59
C GLY A 52 11.91 -18.55 4.10
N LEU A 53 10.88 -17.74 4.36
CA LEU A 53 10.98 -16.38 4.88
C LEU A 53 10.45 -16.28 6.31
N GLU A 54 11.12 -15.46 7.11
CA GLU A 54 10.65 -14.94 8.40
C GLU A 54 10.41 -13.45 8.22
N VAL A 55 9.14 -13.06 7.97
CA VAL A 55 8.76 -11.67 7.65
C VAL A 55 8.35 -10.94 8.93
N GLU A 56 9.08 -9.88 9.29
CA GLU A 56 8.70 -8.98 10.36
C GLU A 56 7.90 -7.81 9.76
N VAL A 57 6.59 -7.75 10.08
CA VAL A 57 5.69 -6.70 9.59
C VAL A 57 5.57 -5.60 10.64
N ILE A 58 5.93 -4.36 10.29
CA ILE A 58 5.98 -3.21 11.21
C ILE A 58 5.05 -2.11 10.71
N ALA A 59 4.09 -1.69 11.56
CA ALA A 59 3.35 -0.45 11.32
C ALA A 59 4.26 0.77 11.58
N PRO A 60 4.22 1.81 10.73
CA PRO A 60 5.12 2.96 10.86
C PRO A 60 4.77 3.84 12.07
N ALA A 61 5.78 4.53 12.60
CA ALA A 61 5.59 5.57 13.61
C ALA A 61 5.10 6.89 12.99
N ASP A 62 5.50 7.17 11.75
CA ASP A 62 5.08 8.30 10.92
C ASP A 62 4.75 7.77 9.51
N PRO A 63 3.57 8.09 8.93
CA PRO A 63 3.16 7.57 7.63
C PRO A 63 4.04 8.04 6.45
N SER A 64 4.89 9.07 6.65
CA SER A 64 5.82 9.56 5.62
C SER A 64 7.18 8.83 5.62
N ASP A 65 7.44 7.93 6.57
CA ASP A 65 8.77 7.35 6.76
C ASP A 65 9.06 6.04 6.03
N PRO A 66 8.09 5.14 5.75
CA PRO A 66 8.36 3.79 5.27
C PRO A 66 9.31 3.72 4.07
N PRO A 67 9.09 4.41 2.94
CA PRO A 67 10.01 4.35 1.81
C PRO A 67 11.40 4.94 2.12
N LYS A 68 11.49 5.93 3.02
CA LYS A 68 12.78 6.51 3.45
C LYS A 68 13.60 5.51 4.26
N MET A 69 12.93 4.64 5.03
CA MET A 69 13.60 3.57 5.79
C MET A 69 14.21 2.53 4.85
N VAL A 70 13.49 2.16 3.79
CA VAL A 70 14.01 1.28 2.72
C VAL A 70 15.16 1.93 1.97
N ALA A 71 15.01 3.18 1.55
CA ALA A 71 16.09 3.94 0.89
C ALA A 71 17.36 4.03 1.75
N ALA A 72 17.21 4.03 3.08
CA ALA A 72 18.33 4.06 4.04
C ALA A 72 18.86 2.66 4.42
N GLY A 73 18.37 1.56 3.83
CA GLY A 73 18.76 0.18 4.13
C GLY A 73 18.40 -0.25 5.56
N LYS A 74 17.30 0.27 6.12
CA LYS A 74 16.81 -0.07 7.47
C LYS A 74 15.60 -1.01 7.44
N ALA A 75 15.07 -1.29 6.28
CA ALA A 75 14.05 -2.28 6.00
C ALA A 75 14.25 -2.79 4.58
N ASP A 76 13.82 -4.01 4.31
CA ASP A 76 13.97 -4.65 3.01
C ASP A 76 12.86 -4.18 2.04
N LEU A 77 11.63 -4.08 2.55
CA LEU A 77 10.47 -3.62 1.80
C LEU A 77 9.67 -2.58 2.58
N ALA A 78 8.97 -1.74 1.85
CA ALA A 78 7.89 -0.93 2.40
C ALA A 78 6.65 -0.99 1.51
N VAL A 79 5.47 -0.85 2.13
CA VAL A 79 4.26 -0.45 1.42
C VAL A 79 4.33 1.06 1.21
N SER A 80 4.03 1.51 0.01
CA SER A 80 4.09 2.90 -0.42
C SER A 80 3.04 3.16 -1.50
N TYR A 81 3.01 4.36 -2.04
CA TYR A 81 2.05 4.79 -3.05
C TYR A 81 2.77 5.05 -4.38
N GLN A 82 2.17 4.66 -5.52
CA GLN A 82 2.81 4.91 -6.82
C GLN A 82 3.13 6.41 -7.03
N PRO A 83 2.23 7.37 -6.75
CA PRO A 83 2.56 8.80 -6.90
C PRO A 83 3.76 9.23 -6.04
N GLN A 84 3.85 8.72 -4.79
CA GLN A 84 4.96 9.02 -3.88
C GLN A 84 6.30 8.50 -4.41
N LEU A 85 6.30 7.28 -4.95
CA LEU A 85 7.51 6.67 -5.50
C LEU A 85 8.10 7.53 -6.62
N HIS A 86 7.28 7.97 -7.59
CA HIS A 86 7.75 8.83 -8.67
C HIS A 86 8.43 10.09 -8.13
N LEU A 87 7.79 10.81 -7.22
CA LEU A 87 8.34 12.04 -6.62
C LEU A 87 9.66 11.77 -5.87
N GLN A 88 9.71 10.73 -5.05
CA GLN A 88 10.89 10.40 -4.24
C GLN A 88 12.08 9.97 -5.08
N ILE A 89 11.88 9.28 -6.21
CA ILE A 89 12.96 8.97 -7.16
C ILE A 89 13.54 10.26 -7.74
N HIS A 90 12.70 11.23 -8.11
CA HIS A 90 13.15 12.54 -8.58
C HIS A 90 13.84 13.39 -7.50
N GLU A 91 13.53 13.15 -6.23
CA GLU A 91 14.26 13.69 -5.08
C GLU A 91 15.60 12.97 -4.82
N GLY A 92 15.89 11.90 -5.57
CA GLY A 92 17.14 11.14 -5.51
C GLY A 92 17.14 9.98 -4.52
N LEU A 93 15.99 9.53 -4.02
CA LEU A 93 15.91 8.33 -3.20
C LEU A 93 16.13 7.08 -4.09
N PRO A 94 17.00 6.14 -3.67
CA PRO A 94 17.28 4.91 -4.42
C PRO A 94 16.14 3.88 -4.20
N LEU A 95 14.98 4.14 -4.77
CA LEU A 95 13.79 3.32 -4.63
C LEU A 95 13.35 2.75 -5.97
N VAL A 96 12.71 1.60 -5.93
CA VAL A 96 12.08 0.97 -7.09
C VAL A 96 10.81 0.22 -6.66
N ARG A 97 9.75 0.24 -7.46
CA ARG A 97 8.59 -0.63 -7.28
C ARG A 97 8.97 -2.06 -7.67
N VAL A 98 8.72 -3.00 -6.76
CA VAL A 98 8.90 -4.44 -7.02
C VAL A 98 7.59 -5.21 -7.09
N GLY A 99 6.51 -4.67 -6.54
CA GLY A 99 5.20 -5.32 -6.52
C GLY A 99 4.04 -4.35 -6.30
N THR A 100 2.81 -4.82 -6.53
CA THR A 100 1.57 -4.08 -6.28
C THR A 100 0.71 -4.85 -5.27
N LEU A 101 0.18 -4.17 -4.26
CA LEU A 101 -0.75 -4.70 -3.28
C LEU A 101 -2.19 -4.34 -3.67
N VAL A 102 -2.46 -3.05 -3.90
CA VAL A 102 -3.76 -2.53 -4.34
C VAL A 102 -3.62 -1.84 -5.68
N ALA A 103 -4.28 -2.39 -6.72
CA ALA A 103 -4.04 -2.05 -8.12
C ALA A 103 -4.93 -0.91 -8.67
N THR A 104 -5.74 -0.28 -7.83
CA THR A 104 -6.65 0.82 -8.23
C THR A 104 -6.65 1.92 -7.19
N PRO A 105 -6.87 3.19 -7.57
CA PRO A 105 -6.92 4.31 -6.64
C PRO A 105 -7.95 4.12 -5.52
N LEU A 106 -7.53 4.38 -4.29
CA LEU A 106 -8.36 4.46 -3.09
C LEU A 106 -8.46 5.89 -2.58
N ASN A 107 -7.38 6.65 -2.73
CA ASN A 107 -7.28 8.03 -2.28
C ASN A 107 -8.42 8.89 -2.81
N CYS A 108 -8.92 9.78 -1.97
CA CYS A 108 -9.85 10.82 -2.35
C CYS A 108 -9.67 12.09 -1.50
N LEU A 109 -10.13 13.20 -2.05
CA LEU A 109 -10.32 14.42 -1.29
C LEU A 109 -11.71 14.35 -0.63
N LEU A 110 -11.71 14.12 0.68
CA LEU A 110 -12.90 13.85 1.49
C LEU A 110 -13.40 15.12 2.16
N VAL A 111 -14.70 15.39 2.02
CA VAL A 111 -15.44 16.48 2.68
C VAL A 111 -16.66 15.94 3.43
N GLN A 112 -17.26 16.72 4.34
CA GLN A 112 -18.59 16.40 4.85
C GLN A 112 -19.64 16.63 3.75
N ASP A 113 -20.58 15.70 3.59
CA ASP A 113 -21.58 15.74 2.52
C ASP A 113 -22.57 16.92 2.65
N ASP A 114 -22.82 17.37 3.88
CA ASP A 114 -23.67 18.51 4.21
C ASP A 114 -22.94 19.85 4.31
N SER A 115 -21.63 19.88 3.93
CA SER A 115 -20.83 21.10 3.87
C SER A 115 -21.22 22.00 2.70
N ASP A 116 -20.70 23.24 2.72
CA ASP A 116 -20.82 24.21 1.62
C ASP A 116 -19.85 23.95 0.43
N ILE A 117 -19.14 22.81 0.45
CA ILE A 117 -18.16 22.44 -0.57
C ILE A 117 -18.84 21.49 -1.56
N GLU A 118 -19.36 22.01 -2.67
CA GLU A 118 -19.97 21.19 -3.72
C GLU A 118 -19.00 20.85 -4.86
N THR A 119 -17.96 21.67 -5.03
CA THR A 119 -16.93 21.54 -6.06
C THR A 119 -15.54 21.76 -5.47
N ILE A 120 -14.48 21.39 -6.17
CA ILE A 120 -13.10 21.67 -5.77
C ILE A 120 -12.85 23.19 -5.64
N ALA A 121 -13.48 24.02 -6.49
CA ALA A 121 -13.32 25.46 -6.43
C ALA A 121 -13.81 26.08 -5.09
N ASP A 122 -14.73 25.42 -4.38
CA ASP A 122 -15.25 25.89 -3.08
C ASP A 122 -14.23 25.73 -1.94
N LEU A 123 -13.13 25.03 -2.20
CA LEU A 123 -12.03 24.86 -1.24
C LEU A 123 -11.13 26.08 -1.12
N LYS A 124 -11.28 27.08 -1.99
CA LYS A 124 -10.46 28.29 -1.95
C LYS A 124 -10.54 28.99 -0.59
N GLY A 125 -9.39 29.20 0.05
CA GLY A 125 -9.28 29.80 1.38
C GLY A 125 -9.63 28.86 2.53
N LYS A 126 -9.92 27.59 2.27
CA LYS A 126 -10.25 26.58 3.30
C LYS A 126 -8.98 25.91 3.84
N LYS A 127 -9.14 25.20 4.96
CA LYS A 127 -8.12 24.33 5.53
C LYS A 127 -8.30 22.94 5.00
N ILE A 128 -7.21 22.33 4.51
CA ILE A 128 -7.17 20.95 4.03
C ILE A 128 -6.16 20.17 4.84
N GLY A 129 -6.61 19.07 5.44
CA GLY A 129 -5.76 18.15 6.17
C GLY A 129 -5.03 17.19 5.24
N TYR A 130 -3.84 16.77 5.66
CA TYR A 130 -3.04 15.73 5.00
C TYR A 130 -2.28 14.92 6.05
N SER A 131 -1.86 13.70 5.67
CA SER A 131 -1.09 12.78 6.53
C SER A 131 0.31 12.51 5.99
N VAL A 132 0.43 12.24 4.68
CA VAL A 132 1.70 11.90 4.02
C VAL A 132 2.24 13.11 3.27
N ALA A 133 3.24 13.76 3.87
CA ALA A 133 3.82 14.98 3.33
C ALA A 133 4.45 14.78 1.94
N GLY A 134 4.32 15.78 1.08
CA GLY A 134 4.88 15.84 -0.27
C GLY A 134 3.94 15.24 -1.30
N VAL A 135 3.54 13.98 -1.15
CA VAL A 135 2.69 13.30 -2.15
C VAL A 135 1.26 13.85 -2.14
N GLU A 136 0.67 14.04 -0.99
CA GLU A 136 -0.72 14.49 -0.89
C GLU A 136 -0.88 15.93 -1.35
N GLU A 137 0.10 16.81 -1.07
CA GLU A 137 0.14 18.15 -1.63
C GLU A 137 0.28 18.12 -3.16
N ALA A 138 1.11 17.22 -3.71
CA ALA A 138 1.30 17.10 -5.15
C ALA A 138 0.03 16.59 -5.86
N VAL A 139 -0.63 15.57 -5.29
CA VAL A 139 -1.90 15.03 -5.79
C VAL A 139 -2.98 16.12 -5.76
N LEU A 140 -3.12 16.82 -4.64
CA LEU A 140 -4.08 17.90 -4.50
C LEU A 140 -3.82 19.05 -5.48
N ASN A 141 -2.55 19.45 -5.65
CA ASN A 141 -2.19 20.49 -6.61
C ASN A 141 -2.51 20.09 -8.05
N ALA A 142 -2.34 18.82 -8.39
CA ALA A 142 -2.72 18.30 -9.71
C ALA A 142 -4.26 18.33 -9.90
N MET A 143 -5.04 17.96 -8.87
CA MET A 143 -6.50 18.10 -8.91
C MET A 143 -6.94 19.58 -9.08
N PHE A 144 -6.27 20.49 -8.41
CA PHE A 144 -6.56 21.94 -8.47
C PHE A 144 -6.29 22.54 -9.84
N ALA A 145 -5.34 22.03 -10.59
CA ALA A 145 -4.98 22.56 -11.92
C ALA A 145 -6.15 22.57 -12.90
N SER A 146 -7.09 21.60 -12.80
CA SER A 146 -8.31 21.55 -13.62
C SER A 146 -9.38 22.60 -13.23
N HIS A 147 -9.18 23.28 -12.10
CA HIS A 147 -10.10 24.27 -11.51
C HIS A 147 -9.48 25.68 -11.40
N ASP A 148 -8.41 25.97 -12.12
CA ASP A 148 -7.67 27.25 -12.06
C ASP A 148 -7.23 27.60 -10.61
N MET A 149 -6.90 26.60 -9.81
CA MET A 149 -6.41 26.72 -8.44
C MET A 149 -5.01 26.13 -8.30
N THR A 150 -4.34 26.48 -7.22
CA THR A 150 -3.06 25.93 -6.80
C THR A 150 -3.08 25.62 -5.30
N ILE A 151 -2.06 24.93 -4.81
CA ILE A 151 -1.90 24.64 -3.39
C ILE A 151 -1.81 25.92 -2.51
N GLU A 152 -1.41 27.06 -3.09
CA GLU A 152 -1.32 28.36 -2.42
C GLU A 152 -2.71 28.99 -2.12
N ASP A 153 -3.76 28.48 -2.78
CA ASP A 153 -5.15 28.96 -2.55
C ASP A 153 -5.78 28.36 -1.28
N VAL A 154 -5.11 27.43 -0.60
CA VAL A 154 -5.60 26.72 0.59
C VAL A 154 -4.57 26.72 1.72
N GLU A 155 -5.01 26.40 2.95
CA GLU A 155 -4.10 26.20 4.10
C GLU A 155 -3.95 24.70 4.37
N MET A 156 -2.76 24.15 4.12
CA MET A 156 -2.44 22.74 4.36
C MET A 156 -2.13 22.49 5.83
N ILE A 157 -2.79 21.53 6.46
CA ILE A 157 -2.65 21.17 7.88
C ILE A 157 -2.28 19.70 7.99
N ASN A 158 -1.11 19.40 8.55
CA ASN A 158 -0.79 18.02 8.89
C ASN A 158 -1.71 17.54 10.03
N VAL A 159 -2.55 16.55 9.73
CA VAL A 159 -3.47 15.93 10.69
C VAL A 159 -2.97 14.56 11.17
N ASN A 160 -1.81 14.13 10.68
CA ASN A 160 -1.20 12.85 11.01
C ASN A 160 -2.22 11.70 10.79
N TRP A 161 -2.46 10.86 11.78
CA TRP A 161 -3.36 9.70 11.73
C TRP A 161 -4.87 10.05 11.76
N SER A 162 -5.25 11.33 11.77
CA SER A 162 -6.60 11.79 12.12
C SER A 162 -7.37 12.33 10.90
N LEU A 163 -7.35 11.64 9.75
CA LEU A 163 -8.03 12.10 8.53
C LEU A 163 -9.53 12.35 8.76
N SER A 164 -10.34 11.30 8.92
CA SER A 164 -11.78 11.43 9.16
C SER A 164 -12.12 12.24 10.44
N PRO A 165 -11.43 12.03 11.60
CA PRO A 165 -11.72 12.81 12.80
C PRO A 165 -11.51 14.32 12.61
N ALA A 166 -10.51 14.73 11.82
CA ALA A 166 -10.24 16.15 11.57
C ALA A 166 -11.36 16.80 10.74
N VAL A 167 -11.90 16.09 9.74
CA VAL A 167 -13.07 16.57 8.96
C VAL A 167 -14.32 16.56 9.82
N MET A 168 -14.62 15.50 10.54
CA MET A 168 -15.82 15.36 11.37
C MET A 168 -15.89 16.40 12.48
N SER A 169 -14.75 16.77 13.06
CA SER A 169 -14.68 17.81 14.11
C SER A 169 -14.70 19.24 13.56
N GLY A 170 -14.56 19.43 12.24
CA GLY A 170 -14.43 20.74 11.61
C GLY A 170 -13.07 21.42 11.85
N GLN A 171 -12.05 20.66 12.28
CA GLN A 171 -10.67 21.15 12.38
C GLN A 171 -10.15 21.58 11.00
N VAL A 172 -10.51 20.82 9.97
CA VAL A 172 -10.27 21.10 8.55
C VAL A 172 -11.57 20.95 7.77
N SER A 173 -11.65 21.60 6.61
CA SER A 173 -12.82 21.54 5.74
C SER A 173 -12.83 20.32 4.82
N ALA A 174 -11.65 19.79 4.54
CA ALA A 174 -11.43 18.60 3.72
C ALA A 174 -10.15 17.89 4.18
N VAL A 175 -9.97 16.64 3.78
CA VAL A 175 -8.68 15.94 3.85
C VAL A 175 -8.39 15.27 2.52
N ILE A 176 -7.12 15.32 2.10
CA ILE A 176 -6.58 14.51 1.01
C ILE A 176 -5.84 13.32 1.63
N GLY A 177 -5.80 12.17 0.95
CA GLY A 177 -5.21 10.95 1.50
C GLY A 177 -6.23 10.02 2.17
N ALA A 178 -7.49 10.41 2.28
CA ALA A 178 -8.56 9.54 2.77
C ALA A 178 -8.83 8.42 1.75
N PHE A 179 -8.98 7.19 2.22
CA PHE A 179 -9.31 6.05 1.39
C PHE A 179 -10.83 5.82 1.35
N ARG A 180 -11.38 5.75 0.14
CA ARG A 180 -12.83 5.63 -0.12
C ARG A 180 -13.47 4.36 0.45
N ASN A 181 -12.69 3.32 0.70
CA ASN A 181 -13.13 2.06 1.32
C ASN A 181 -13.08 2.09 2.86
N PHE A 182 -12.34 3.03 3.47
CA PHE A 182 -12.11 3.08 4.91
C PHE A 182 -12.69 4.34 5.55
N GLU A 183 -12.21 5.54 5.19
CA GLU A 183 -12.61 6.80 5.83
C GLU A 183 -14.08 7.18 5.60
N LEU A 184 -14.65 6.91 4.41
CA LEU A 184 -16.08 7.10 4.19
C LEU A 184 -16.92 6.21 5.10
N THR A 185 -16.54 4.94 5.22
CA THR A 185 -17.21 3.98 6.10
C THR A 185 -17.08 4.39 7.56
N GLN A 186 -15.91 4.89 7.98
CA GLN A 186 -15.70 5.39 9.34
C GLN A 186 -16.64 6.56 9.65
N MET A 187 -16.78 7.53 8.74
CA MET A 187 -17.71 8.66 8.92
C MET A 187 -19.16 8.18 9.04
N GLU A 188 -19.58 7.23 8.20
CA GLU A 188 -20.94 6.67 8.26
C GLU A 188 -21.24 5.99 9.59
N LEU A 189 -20.30 5.21 10.13
CA LEU A 189 -20.44 4.53 11.42
C LEU A 189 -20.55 5.52 12.60
N GLU A 190 -19.92 6.69 12.47
CA GLU A 190 -20.05 7.80 13.42
C GLU A 190 -21.31 8.67 13.18
N GLY A 191 -22.18 8.26 12.23
CA GLY A 191 -23.45 8.93 11.93
C GLY A 191 -23.32 10.17 11.06
N MET A 192 -22.18 10.37 10.41
CA MET A 192 -21.90 11.47 9.48
C MET A 192 -21.75 10.91 8.05
N LYS A 193 -22.02 11.75 7.04
CA LYS A 193 -21.78 11.36 5.65
C LYS A 193 -20.59 12.13 5.10
N GLY A 194 -19.69 11.40 4.47
CA GLY A 194 -18.62 11.95 3.67
C GLY A 194 -18.97 11.94 2.18
N ARG A 195 -18.33 12.83 1.42
CA ARG A 195 -18.30 12.84 -0.03
C ARG A 195 -16.87 12.96 -0.49
N CYS A 196 -16.51 12.15 -1.50
CA CYS A 196 -15.18 12.15 -2.11
C CYS A 196 -15.18 12.84 -3.48
N PHE A 197 -14.14 13.64 -3.73
CA PHE A 197 -13.69 13.97 -5.07
C PHE A 197 -12.52 13.03 -5.41
N PHE A 198 -12.63 12.31 -6.52
CA PHE A 198 -11.66 11.28 -6.88
C PHE A 198 -10.56 11.86 -7.77
N PRO A 199 -9.26 11.68 -7.41
CA PRO A 199 -8.16 12.20 -8.21
C PRO A 199 -8.24 11.82 -9.70
N GLU A 200 -8.66 10.59 -10.01
CA GLU A 200 -8.81 10.10 -11.38
C GLU A 200 -9.97 10.74 -12.16
N GLU A 201 -10.92 11.40 -11.50
CA GLU A 201 -11.98 12.20 -12.11
C GLU A 201 -11.57 13.67 -12.23
N GLU A 202 -10.54 14.08 -11.50
CA GLU A 202 -10.04 15.45 -11.42
C GLU A 202 -8.70 15.62 -12.14
N GLY A 203 -8.44 14.76 -13.13
CA GLY A 203 -7.36 14.94 -14.11
C GLY A 203 -6.12 14.06 -13.88
N LEU A 204 -6.00 13.32 -12.79
CA LEU A 204 -4.88 12.39 -12.61
C LEU A 204 -5.11 11.09 -13.41
N PRO A 205 -4.09 10.55 -14.06
CA PRO A 205 -4.17 9.20 -14.62
C PRO A 205 -4.39 8.16 -13.51
N SER A 206 -5.08 7.06 -13.83
CA SER A 206 -5.21 5.92 -12.90
C SER A 206 -3.83 5.35 -12.55
N TYR A 207 -3.63 5.01 -11.29
CA TYR A 207 -2.38 4.51 -10.70
C TYR A 207 -2.63 3.33 -9.76
N ASP A 208 -1.54 2.65 -9.34
CA ASP A 208 -1.58 1.65 -8.28
C ASP A 208 -1.60 2.38 -6.93
N GLU A 209 -2.60 2.09 -6.08
CA GLU A 209 -2.68 2.78 -4.79
C GLU A 209 -1.57 2.33 -3.86
N LEU A 210 -1.52 1.02 -3.56
CA LEU A 210 -0.51 0.46 -2.68
C LEU A 210 0.45 -0.42 -3.46
N ILE A 211 1.73 -0.11 -3.33
CA ILE A 211 2.83 -0.82 -3.98
C ILE A 211 3.86 -1.28 -2.96
N TYR A 212 4.61 -2.31 -3.29
CA TYR A 212 5.81 -2.69 -2.57
C TYR A 212 7.02 -2.00 -3.21
N VAL A 213 7.80 -1.30 -2.40
CA VAL A 213 9.04 -0.66 -2.81
C VAL A 213 10.24 -1.30 -2.11
N ALA A 214 11.33 -1.44 -2.85
CA ALA A 214 12.64 -1.90 -2.38
C ALA A 214 13.71 -0.82 -2.63
N ASN A 215 14.89 -1.00 -2.03
CA ASN A 215 16.07 -0.26 -2.47
C ASN A 215 16.44 -0.69 -3.90
N ALA A 216 16.70 0.26 -4.78
CA ALA A 216 16.97 0.00 -6.20
C ALA A 216 18.20 -0.91 -6.42
N ASP A 217 19.17 -0.89 -5.49
CA ASP A 217 20.35 -1.74 -5.53
C ASP A 217 20.06 -3.19 -5.10
N GLU A 218 18.91 -3.44 -4.44
CA GLU A 218 18.50 -4.74 -3.90
C GLU A 218 17.31 -5.34 -4.67
N ARG A 219 16.88 -4.73 -5.76
CA ARG A 219 15.69 -5.12 -6.54
C ARG A 219 15.69 -6.56 -7.09
N ASP A 220 16.87 -7.15 -7.23
CA ASP A 220 17.07 -8.50 -7.77
C ASP A 220 17.25 -9.56 -6.65
N ASP A 221 16.99 -9.21 -5.38
CA ASP A 221 17.04 -10.13 -4.26
C ASP A 221 15.94 -11.21 -4.40
N ASP A 222 16.31 -12.48 -4.33
CA ASP A 222 15.36 -13.59 -4.46
C ASP A 222 14.35 -13.66 -3.31
N MET A 223 14.64 -13.07 -2.16
CA MET A 223 13.67 -12.90 -1.06
C MET A 223 12.45 -12.10 -1.52
N ILE A 224 12.63 -11.07 -2.35
CA ILE A 224 11.54 -10.25 -2.88
C ILE A 224 10.61 -11.10 -3.76
N ALA A 225 11.16 -11.90 -4.66
CA ALA A 225 10.37 -12.78 -5.52
C ALA A 225 9.57 -13.80 -4.68
N ARG A 226 10.19 -14.44 -3.69
CA ARG A 226 9.53 -15.39 -2.78
C ARG A 226 8.43 -14.72 -1.94
N PHE A 227 8.65 -13.49 -1.48
CA PHE A 227 7.66 -12.69 -0.77
C PHE A 227 6.44 -12.40 -1.65
N LEU A 228 6.66 -11.98 -2.89
CA LEU A 228 5.57 -11.66 -3.83
C LEU A 228 4.80 -12.92 -4.24
N ASP A 229 5.46 -14.06 -4.43
CA ASP A 229 4.81 -15.34 -4.71
C ASP A 229 3.92 -15.79 -3.53
N ALA A 230 4.40 -15.67 -2.29
CA ALA A 230 3.62 -15.96 -1.10
C ALA A 230 2.41 -15.02 -0.96
N THR A 231 2.60 -13.74 -1.25
CA THR A 231 1.52 -12.73 -1.25
C THR A 231 0.51 -13.00 -2.36
N GLU A 232 0.94 -13.47 -3.54
CA GLU A 232 0.05 -13.90 -4.62
C GLU A 232 -0.84 -15.07 -4.19
N LEU A 233 -0.28 -16.09 -3.53
CA LEU A 233 -1.05 -17.21 -2.98
C LEU A 233 -2.10 -16.73 -1.98
N ALA A 234 -1.74 -15.82 -1.08
CA ALA A 234 -2.66 -15.23 -0.12
C ALA A 234 -3.79 -14.44 -0.82
N THR A 235 -3.45 -13.63 -1.82
CA THR A 235 -4.44 -12.87 -2.58
C THR A 235 -5.42 -13.79 -3.29
N GLN A 236 -4.92 -14.86 -3.92
CA GLN A 236 -5.76 -15.86 -4.56
C GLN A 236 -6.66 -16.60 -3.55
N TYR A 237 -6.13 -16.90 -2.35
CA TYR A 237 -6.92 -17.49 -1.28
C TYR A 237 -8.04 -16.55 -0.83
N ILE A 238 -7.73 -15.27 -0.56
CA ILE A 238 -8.69 -14.24 -0.16
C ILE A 238 -9.85 -14.13 -1.15
N VAL A 239 -9.54 -14.04 -2.45
CA VAL A 239 -10.58 -13.88 -3.49
C VAL A 239 -11.50 -15.11 -3.58
N ASN A 240 -10.96 -16.32 -3.35
CA ASN A 240 -11.72 -17.56 -3.41
C ASN A 240 -12.42 -17.92 -2.08
N HIS A 241 -11.95 -17.39 -0.95
CA HIS A 241 -12.41 -17.69 0.41
C HIS A 241 -12.58 -16.40 1.24
N PRO A 242 -13.38 -15.41 0.80
CA PRO A 242 -13.43 -14.08 1.40
C PRO A 242 -13.85 -14.06 2.88
N GLU A 243 -14.81 -14.92 3.26
CA GLU A 243 -15.30 -14.99 4.64
C GLU A 243 -14.28 -15.65 5.58
N GLU A 244 -13.62 -16.72 5.12
CA GLU A 244 -12.58 -17.41 5.90
C GLU A 244 -11.36 -16.51 6.06
N SER A 245 -10.98 -15.79 5.02
CA SER A 245 -9.85 -14.86 5.03
C SER A 245 -10.10 -13.66 5.94
N LEU A 246 -11.32 -13.12 5.95
CA LEU A 246 -11.71 -12.09 6.90
C LEU A 246 -11.60 -12.60 8.34
N ALA A 247 -12.05 -13.84 8.59
CA ALA A 247 -11.95 -14.42 9.92
C ALA A 247 -10.50 -14.61 10.38
N LEU A 248 -9.60 -15.04 9.47
CA LEU A 248 -8.16 -15.12 9.75
C LEU A 248 -7.57 -13.73 10.05
N PHE A 249 -7.83 -12.75 9.18
CA PHE A 249 -7.39 -11.37 9.35
C PHE A 249 -7.86 -10.76 10.68
N ALA A 250 -9.15 -10.84 10.98
CA ALA A 250 -9.73 -10.29 12.19
C ALA A 250 -9.26 -11.00 13.48
N ALA A 251 -8.84 -12.27 13.40
CA ALA A 251 -8.34 -13.02 14.55
C ALA A 251 -6.97 -12.51 15.06
N THR A 252 -6.22 -11.78 14.24
CA THR A 252 -4.88 -11.29 14.59
C THR A 252 -4.89 -10.16 15.60
N SER A 253 -5.98 -9.36 15.67
CA SER A 253 -6.17 -8.31 16.69
C SER A 253 -7.65 -8.10 17.00
N THR A 254 -7.94 -7.76 18.26
CA THR A 254 -9.30 -7.36 18.67
C THR A 254 -9.77 -6.06 18.02
N GLU A 255 -8.84 -5.19 17.64
CA GLU A 255 -9.12 -3.92 16.95
C GLU A 255 -9.62 -4.12 15.52
N LEU A 256 -9.32 -5.29 14.91
CA LEU A 256 -9.74 -5.63 13.53
C LEU A 256 -11.10 -6.33 13.47
N GLN A 257 -11.77 -6.56 14.62
CA GLN A 257 -13.04 -7.30 14.71
C GLN A 257 -14.27 -6.41 14.65
N ASP A 258 -14.12 -5.15 14.33
CA ASP A 258 -15.20 -4.18 14.29
C ASP A 258 -15.95 -4.16 12.93
N GLU A 259 -17.04 -3.39 12.87
CA GLU A 259 -17.84 -3.24 11.67
C GLU A 259 -17.09 -2.45 10.57
N LEU A 260 -16.21 -1.51 10.95
CA LEU A 260 -15.41 -0.76 10.00
C LEU A 260 -14.52 -1.68 9.17
N ASN A 261 -13.73 -2.52 9.85
CA ASN A 261 -12.83 -3.45 9.18
C ASN A 261 -13.61 -4.51 8.35
N THR A 262 -14.77 -4.95 8.84
CA THR A 262 -15.62 -5.90 8.08
C THR A 262 -16.14 -5.30 6.77
N ARG A 263 -16.60 -4.05 6.79
CA ARG A 263 -17.10 -3.35 5.60
C ARG A 263 -15.97 -2.99 4.65
N ALA A 264 -14.89 -2.42 5.19
CA ALA A 264 -13.72 -2.07 4.41
C ALA A 264 -13.07 -3.29 3.72
N TRP A 265 -13.06 -4.46 4.38
CA TRP A 265 -12.61 -5.72 3.75
C TRP A 265 -13.37 -6.03 2.46
N ALA A 266 -14.70 -5.96 2.50
CA ALA A 266 -15.52 -6.24 1.34
C ALA A 266 -15.28 -5.27 0.18
N ASP A 267 -15.03 -3.99 0.50
CA ASP A 267 -14.76 -2.93 -0.47
C ASP A 267 -13.33 -2.98 -1.04
N THR A 268 -12.39 -3.57 -0.29
CA THR A 268 -10.98 -3.72 -0.71
C THR A 268 -10.77 -4.94 -1.61
N LEU A 269 -11.48 -6.05 -1.38
CA LEU A 269 -11.33 -7.32 -2.10
C LEU A 269 -11.17 -7.19 -3.63
N PRO A 270 -12.03 -6.44 -4.35
CA PRO A 270 -11.95 -6.32 -5.80
C PRO A 270 -10.74 -5.49 -6.30
N ARG A 271 -9.97 -4.92 -5.39
CA ARG A 271 -8.88 -3.97 -5.68
C ARG A 271 -7.50 -4.57 -5.50
N PHE A 272 -7.39 -5.72 -4.83
CA PHE A 272 -6.12 -6.41 -4.68
C PHE A 272 -5.51 -6.80 -6.03
N ALA A 273 -4.21 -6.64 -6.15
CA ALA A 273 -3.45 -7.11 -7.28
C ALA A 273 -3.42 -8.64 -7.28
N LEU A 274 -4.14 -9.28 -8.21
CA LEU A 274 -4.19 -10.75 -8.31
C LEU A 274 -2.84 -11.39 -8.62
N ARG A 275 -1.92 -10.62 -9.16
CA ARG A 275 -0.53 -10.99 -9.48
C ARG A 275 0.38 -9.85 -9.04
N PRO A 276 0.79 -9.81 -7.77
CA PRO A 276 1.54 -8.70 -7.19
C PRO A 276 2.83 -8.33 -7.96
N ALA A 277 3.55 -9.32 -8.47
CA ALA A 277 4.79 -9.08 -9.22
C ALA A 277 4.55 -8.41 -10.58
N ALA A 278 3.41 -8.66 -11.23
CA ALA A 278 3.13 -8.16 -12.59
C ALA A 278 3.18 -6.63 -12.66
N LEU A 279 3.77 -6.11 -13.75
CA LEU A 279 3.94 -4.68 -13.98
C LEU A 279 3.14 -4.21 -15.20
N ASP A 280 2.24 -3.24 -15.01
CA ASP A 280 1.71 -2.42 -16.12
C ASP A 280 2.68 -1.27 -16.41
N ALA A 281 3.73 -1.54 -17.19
CA ALA A 281 4.72 -0.54 -17.56
C ALA A 281 4.10 0.70 -18.25
N GLY A 282 2.98 0.51 -18.97
CA GLY A 282 2.26 1.62 -19.61
C GLY A 282 1.61 2.56 -18.61
N ARG A 283 1.13 2.04 -17.47
CA ARG A 283 0.58 2.85 -16.37
C ARG A 283 1.65 3.75 -15.76
N TYR A 284 2.81 3.20 -15.43
CA TYR A 284 3.93 3.94 -14.87
C TYR A 284 4.46 5.00 -15.84
N ALA A 285 4.62 4.66 -17.13
CA ALA A 285 5.05 5.62 -18.14
C ALA A 285 4.06 6.78 -18.31
N ARG A 286 2.74 6.50 -18.30
CA ARG A 286 1.71 7.56 -18.40
C ARG A 286 1.70 8.46 -17.17
N PHE A 287 1.87 7.89 -15.98
CA PHE A 287 1.89 8.67 -14.74
C PHE A 287 3.14 9.57 -14.66
N GLU A 288 4.31 9.04 -15.04
CA GLU A 288 5.55 9.80 -15.12
C GLU A 288 5.43 10.99 -16.11
N ALA A 289 4.89 10.72 -17.31
CA ALA A 289 4.65 11.78 -18.29
C ALA A 289 3.68 12.85 -17.78
N PHE A 290 2.62 12.44 -17.09
CA PHE A 290 1.67 13.35 -16.46
C PHE A 290 2.34 14.25 -15.42
N LEU A 291 3.16 13.70 -14.51
CA LEU A 291 3.86 14.51 -13.52
C LEU A 291 4.79 15.54 -14.16
N HIS A 292 5.47 15.16 -15.23
CA HIS A 292 6.31 16.08 -16.00
C HIS A 292 5.49 17.19 -16.68
N GLU A 293 4.38 16.85 -17.34
CA GLU A 293 3.47 17.83 -17.96
C GLU A 293 2.84 18.78 -16.94
N ALA A 294 2.55 18.28 -15.72
CA ALA A 294 2.07 19.08 -14.61
C ALA A 294 3.15 19.93 -13.92
N GLY A 295 4.43 19.80 -14.32
CA GLY A 295 5.56 20.52 -13.73
C GLY A 295 5.92 20.07 -12.31
N LEU A 296 5.53 18.86 -11.92
CA LEU A 296 5.82 18.27 -10.61
C LEU A 296 7.17 17.54 -10.59
N ILE A 297 7.70 17.20 -11.75
CA ILE A 297 9.05 16.64 -11.94
C ILE A 297 9.74 17.31 -13.13
N ASP A 298 11.06 17.38 -13.12
CA ASP A 298 11.86 18.10 -14.11
C ASP A 298 12.14 17.30 -15.39
N SER A 299 12.07 15.98 -15.34
CA SER A 299 12.41 15.06 -16.44
C SER A 299 11.54 13.81 -16.36
N VAL A 300 11.55 13.00 -17.42
CA VAL A 300 10.87 11.70 -17.48
C VAL A 300 11.91 10.60 -17.36
N ASN A 301 11.81 9.77 -16.35
CA ASN A 301 12.65 8.60 -16.15
C ASN A 301 12.14 7.41 -16.98
N PRO A 302 13.01 6.51 -17.47
CA PRO A 302 12.58 5.24 -18.05
C PRO A 302 11.92 4.36 -16.99
N VAL A 303 10.94 3.54 -17.42
CA VAL A 303 10.12 2.75 -16.48
C VAL A 303 10.96 1.77 -15.66
N ASP A 304 12.01 1.19 -16.21
CA ASP A 304 12.91 0.24 -15.54
C ASP A 304 13.77 0.86 -14.42
N GLU A 305 13.83 2.18 -14.35
CA GLU A 305 14.38 2.91 -13.21
C GLU A 305 13.35 3.18 -12.10
N ILE A 306 12.04 3.04 -12.41
CA ILE A 306 10.94 3.32 -11.49
C ILE A 306 10.32 2.02 -10.95
N ALA A 307 10.13 1.03 -11.84
CA ALA A 307 9.38 -0.18 -11.55
C ALA A 307 9.93 -1.38 -12.32
N VAL A 308 9.98 -2.53 -11.67
CA VAL A 308 10.41 -3.79 -12.28
C VAL A 308 9.34 -4.88 -12.14
N ASP A 309 9.32 -5.80 -13.10
CA ASP A 309 8.63 -7.08 -12.98
C ASP A 309 9.68 -8.12 -12.56
N VAL A 310 9.67 -8.51 -11.29
CA VAL A 310 10.68 -9.41 -10.73
C VAL A 310 10.62 -10.82 -11.30
N ASN A 311 9.49 -11.20 -11.92
CA ASN A 311 9.28 -12.51 -12.55
C ASN A 311 9.61 -12.52 -14.06
N ALA A 312 9.93 -11.37 -14.65
CA ALA A 312 10.24 -11.24 -16.07
C ALA A 312 11.73 -11.43 -16.43
N GLN A 313 12.57 -11.79 -15.44
CA GLN A 313 14.02 -11.95 -15.61
C GLN A 313 14.41 -13.34 -16.14
#